data_d266dd1ae1714d7a88cba788313ae180
#
_entry.id   d266dd1ae1714d7a88cba788313ae180
#
_cell.length_a   1.000
_cell.length_b   1.000
_cell.length_c   1.000
_cell.angle_alpha   90.00
_cell.angle_beta   90.00
_cell.angle_gamma   90.00
#
_symmetry.space_group_name_H-M   'P 1'
#
loop_
_entity.id
_entity.type
_entity.pdbx_description
1 polymer ?
#
loop_
_entity_poly.entity_id
_entity_poly.type
_entity_poly.pdbx_seq_one_letter_code
_entity_poly.pdbx_strand_id
1 'polypeptide(L)'
;MACTALTVMAGRSALRAAAITAPGSRRRLVMAAAAMFLAQISTGSLNDYCDRVADRRHQPYKPIAKGLVPAPIALAFAASTAALSATMAAALGAAAGGWMILGLACGWAYDVRLSRTPWSFAPFVVGIVTVPWVGMAAVGARARRPALTSLLAALLGFGLHLANGGPDAVRDRQAGRRSLPALLGAERCKGLTQLLLTVAAALVGLLAPPATRPAARRRAAAALVILAWDRHQNRPHRSAGQHPFVLPVLAAGILAAGWLASPRRAVPDEE
;
A
#
# COMPACT_ATOMS: atom_id res chain seq x y z
N MET A 1 2.93 -0.24 -8.14
CA MET A 1 2.03 -1.18 -8.85
C MET A 1 0.90 -1.73 -7.96
N ALA A 2 1.16 -2.27 -6.76
CA ALA A 2 0.13 -2.81 -5.88
C ALA A 2 -0.97 -1.78 -5.53
N CYS A 3 -0.61 -0.57 -5.10
CA CYS A 3 -1.60 0.48 -4.77
C CYS A 3 -2.47 0.86 -5.97
N THR A 4 -1.90 0.93 -7.17
CA THR A 4 -2.65 1.19 -8.41
C THR A 4 -3.71 0.11 -8.67
N ALA A 5 -3.32 -1.16 -8.55
CA ALA A 5 -4.25 -2.28 -8.70
C ALA A 5 -5.35 -2.24 -7.63
N LEU A 6 -5.01 -1.97 -6.36
CA LEU A 6 -5.96 -1.87 -5.26
C LEU A 6 -6.94 -0.71 -5.44
N THR A 7 -6.48 0.44 -5.96
CA THR A 7 -7.35 1.59 -6.30
C THR A 7 -8.42 1.18 -7.30
N VAL A 8 -8.03 0.51 -8.40
CA VAL A 8 -8.97 0.02 -9.42
C VAL A 8 -9.92 -1.03 -8.86
N MET A 9 -9.41 -1.96 -8.07
CA MET A 9 -10.22 -3.00 -7.43
C MET A 9 -11.26 -2.40 -6.48
N ALA A 10 -10.88 -1.42 -5.67
CA ALA A 10 -11.78 -0.75 -4.75
C ALA A 10 -12.93 -0.04 -5.48
N GLY A 11 -12.62 0.74 -6.53
CA GLY A 11 -13.63 1.40 -7.35
C GLY A 11 -14.56 0.42 -8.06
N ARG A 12 -14.02 -0.64 -8.69
CA ARG A 12 -14.83 -1.70 -9.34
C ARG A 12 -15.72 -2.43 -8.35
N SER A 13 -15.20 -2.73 -7.16
CA SER A 13 -15.97 -3.39 -6.11
C SER A 13 -17.14 -2.53 -5.66
N ALA A 14 -16.88 -1.26 -5.41
CA ALA A 14 -17.90 -0.32 -4.97
C ALA A 14 -18.99 -0.11 -6.03
N LEU A 15 -18.64 0.01 -7.32
CA LEU A 15 -19.61 0.07 -8.41
C LEU A 15 -20.51 -1.16 -8.47
N ARG A 16 -19.93 -2.36 -8.38
CA ARG A 16 -20.70 -3.61 -8.38
C ARG A 16 -21.62 -3.72 -7.17
N ALA A 17 -21.14 -3.32 -5.98
CA ALA A 17 -21.91 -3.37 -4.75
C ALA A 17 -23.12 -2.40 -4.77
N ALA A 18 -22.98 -1.26 -5.43
CA ALA A 18 -24.04 -0.26 -5.59
C ALA A 18 -24.95 -0.56 -6.80
N ALA A 19 -24.70 -1.61 -7.57
CA ALA A 19 -25.39 -1.92 -8.83
C ALA A 19 -25.39 -0.76 -9.85
N ILE A 20 -24.38 0.10 -9.78
CA ILE A 20 -24.24 1.28 -10.64
C ILE A 20 -23.52 0.87 -11.93
N THR A 21 -24.17 1.00 -13.06
CA THR A 21 -23.57 0.99 -14.40
C THR A 21 -23.50 2.43 -14.91
N ALA A 22 -22.60 3.24 -14.30
CA ALA A 22 -22.46 4.63 -14.74
C ALA A 22 -21.66 4.69 -16.05
N PRO A 23 -22.17 5.41 -17.09
CA PRO A 23 -21.37 5.69 -18.28
C PRO A 23 -20.03 6.33 -17.90
N GLY A 24 -18.93 5.91 -18.54
CA GLY A 24 -17.61 6.47 -18.28
C GLY A 24 -16.88 5.90 -17.05
N SER A 25 -17.46 4.99 -16.25
CA SER A 25 -16.82 4.40 -15.07
C SER A 25 -15.45 3.76 -15.39
N ARG A 26 -15.32 3.13 -16.57
CA ARG A 26 -14.03 2.56 -17.02
C ARG A 26 -12.98 3.64 -17.19
N ARG A 27 -13.31 4.76 -17.84
CA ARG A 27 -12.40 5.91 -18.04
C ARG A 27 -11.98 6.49 -16.69
N ARG A 28 -12.91 6.66 -15.77
CA ARG A 28 -12.64 7.17 -14.41
C ARG A 28 -11.70 6.24 -13.62
N LEU A 29 -11.87 4.93 -13.73
CA LEU A 29 -10.96 3.95 -13.09
C LEU A 29 -9.57 3.96 -13.69
N VAL A 30 -9.44 4.07 -15.02
CA VAL A 30 -8.14 4.21 -15.71
C VAL A 30 -7.44 5.48 -15.25
N MET A 31 -8.17 6.60 -15.18
CA MET A 31 -7.63 7.87 -14.74
C MET A 31 -7.21 7.83 -13.24
N ALA A 32 -8.00 7.19 -12.38
CA ALA A 32 -7.63 6.96 -10.98
C ALA A 32 -6.38 6.07 -10.85
N ALA A 33 -6.26 5.04 -11.69
CA ALA A 33 -5.07 4.18 -11.74
C ALA A 33 -3.82 4.96 -12.17
N ALA A 34 -3.94 5.80 -13.21
CA ALA A 34 -2.84 6.64 -13.68
C ALA A 34 -2.43 7.67 -12.61
N ALA A 35 -3.39 8.33 -11.97
CA ALA A 35 -3.12 9.24 -10.86
C ALA A 35 -2.41 8.55 -9.70
N MET A 36 -2.88 7.37 -9.28
CA MET A 36 -2.24 6.59 -8.23
C MET A 36 -0.84 6.12 -8.62
N PHE A 37 -0.62 5.75 -9.88
CA PHE A 37 0.70 5.36 -10.38
C PHE A 37 1.68 6.54 -10.33
N LEU A 38 1.25 7.72 -10.76
CA LEU A 38 2.04 8.96 -10.66
C LEU A 38 2.36 9.33 -9.21
N ALA A 39 1.42 9.14 -8.27
CA ALA A 39 1.67 9.34 -6.85
C ALA A 39 2.79 8.42 -6.32
N GLN A 40 2.81 7.15 -6.74
CA GLN A 40 3.87 6.21 -6.37
C GLN A 40 5.23 6.58 -6.99
N ILE A 41 5.24 7.06 -8.24
CA ILE A 41 6.45 7.58 -8.88
C ILE A 41 6.96 8.79 -8.10
N SER A 42 6.08 9.72 -7.73
CA SER A 42 6.44 10.91 -6.95
C SER A 42 7.10 10.56 -5.63
N THR A 43 6.44 9.71 -4.81
CA THR A 43 7.00 9.30 -3.51
C THR A 43 8.29 8.51 -3.67
N GLY A 44 8.39 7.58 -4.63
CA GLY A 44 9.63 6.85 -4.90
C GLY A 44 10.79 7.75 -5.30
N SER A 45 10.54 8.73 -6.18
CA SER A 45 11.57 9.69 -6.61
C SER A 45 11.99 10.63 -5.48
N LEU A 46 11.05 11.05 -4.63
CA LEU A 46 11.35 11.85 -3.44
C LEU A 46 12.16 11.06 -2.41
N ASN A 47 11.80 9.79 -2.19
CA ASN A 47 12.56 8.90 -1.31
C ASN A 47 14.03 8.78 -1.76
N ASP A 48 14.25 8.50 -3.06
CA ASP A 48 15.62 8.42 -3.61
C ASP A 48 16.37 9.76 -3.51
N TYR A 49 15.67 10.89 -3.64
CA TYR A 49 16.26 12.21 -3.41
C TYR A 49 16.64 12.40 -1.94
N CYS A 50 15.76 12.08 -1.00
CA CYS A 50 15.99 12.25 0.44
C CYS A 50 17.11 11.35 0.97
N ASP A 51 17.19 10.13 0.46
CA ASP A 51 18.16 9.12 0.92
C ASP A 51 19.46 9.12 0.09
N ARG A 52 19.64 9.99 -0.91
CA ARG A 52 20.76 10.02 -1.86
C ARG A 52 22.16 9.94 -1.24
N VAL A 53 22.35 10.53 -0.06
CA VAL A 53 23.65 10.51 0.66
C VAL A 53 23.90 9.15 1.28
N ALA A 54 22.88 8.55 1.90
CA ALA A 54 22.96 7.21 2.47
C ALA A 54 23.09 6.14 1.37
N ASP A 55 22.35 6.31 0.27
CA ASP A 55 22.34 5.39 -0.86
C ASP A 55 23.70 5.29 -1.57
N ARG A 56 24.50 6.34 -1.57
CA ARG A 56 25.89 6.26 -2.09
C ARG A 56 26.73 5.19 -1.38
N ARG A 57 26.44 4.90 -0.12
CA ARG A 57 27.15 3.89 0.69
C ARG A 57 26.47 2.53 0.66
N HIS A 58 25.13 2.51 0.64
CA HIS A 58 24.35 1.28 0.88
C HIS A 58 23.67 0.73 -0.37
N GLN A 59 23.31 1.61 -1.32
CA GLN A 59 22.61 1.28 -2.56
C GLN A 59 23.22 2.04 -3.76
N PRO A 60 24.52 1.87 -4.04
CA PRO A 60 25.24 2.66 -5.05
C PRO A 60 24.75 2.42 -6.49
N TYR A 61 23.89 1.41 -6.69
CA TYR A 61 23.26 1.12 -7.98
C TYR A 61 22.09 2.05 -8.32
N LYS A 62 21.54 2.80 -7.35
CA LYS A 62 20.45 3.74 -7.60
C LYS A 62 20.88 4.90 -8.49
N PRO A 63 20.01 5.39 -9.41
CA PRO A 63 20.38 6.38 -10.42
C PRO A 63 20.99 7.67 -9.87
N ILE A 64 20.41 8.23 -8.78
CA ILE A 64 20.93 9.45 -8.15
C ILE A 64 22.27 9.17 -7.43
N ALA A 65 22.40 8.05 -6.76
CA ALA A 65 23.61 7.65 -6.08
C ALA A 65 24.78 7.44 -7.05
N LYS A 66 24.50 6.89 -8.25
CA LYS A 66 25.47 6.74 -9.37
C LYS A 66 25.81 8.05 -10.07
N GLY A 67 25.09 9.14 -9.82
CA GLY A 67 25.25 10.40 -10.56
C GLY A 67 24.63 10.40 -11.97
N LEU A 68 23.84 9.38 -12.33
CA LEU A 68 23.14 9.30 -13.63
C LEU A 68 21.98 10.30 -13.72
N VAL A 69 21.38 10.65 -12.58
CA VAL A 69 20.30 11.63 -12.49
C VAL A 69 20.72 12.71 -11.47
N PRO A 70 20.80 13.98 -11.89
CA PRO A 70 21.05 15.09 -10.97
C PRO A 70 19.92 15.20 -9.91
N ALA A 71 20.30 15.39 -8.64
CA ALA A 71 19.34 15.46 -7.54
C ALA A 71 18.25 16.52 -7.72
N PRO A 72 18.50 17.74 -8.24
CA PRO A 72 17.45 18.73 -8.51
C PRO A 72 16.44 18.24 -9.56
N ILE A 73 16.89 17.50 -10.57
CA ILE A 73 15.99 16.92 -11.60
C ILE A 73 15.08 15.88 -10.97
N ALA A 74 15.61 15.01 -10.11
CA ALA A 74 14.80 14.03 -9.39
C ALA A 74 13.74 14.68 -8.50
N LEU A 75 14.09 15.77 -7.80
CA LEU A 75 13.13 16.52 -6.99
C LEU A 75 12.06 17.21 -7.85
N ALA A 76 12.45 17.85 -8.96
CA ALA A 76 11.51 18.46 -9.89
C ALA A 76 10.56 17.43 -10.50
N PHE A 77 11.08 16.25 -10.84
CA PHE A 77 10.28 15.13 -11.34
C PHE A 77 9.28 14.62 -10.28
N ALA A 78 9.73 14.46 -9.02
CA ALA A 78 8.84 14.10 -7.91
C ALA A 78 7.71 15.13 -7.72
N ALA A 79 8.02 16.43 -7.77
CA ALA A 79 7.04 17.51 -7.63
C ALA A 79 6.06 17.54 -8.81
N SER A 80 6.56 17.41 -10.04
CA SER A 80 5.72 17.41 -11.25
C SER A 80 4.76 16.23 -11.28
N THR A 81 5.24 15.03 -10.94
CA THR A 81 4.39 13.83 -10.88
C THR A 81 3.39 13.89 -9.73
N ALA A 82 3.72 14.51 -8.58
CA ALA A 82 2.76 14.79 -7.51
C ALA A 82 1.66 15.74 -7.97
N ALA A 83 2.02 16.86 -8.60
CA ALA A 83 1.07 17.85 -9.10
C ALA A 83 0.14 17.23 -10.14
N LEU A 84 0.67 16.49 -11.11
CA LEU A 84 -0.13 15.81 -12.13
C LEU A 84 -1.07 14.78 -11.52
N SER A 85 -0.58 13.98 -10.56
CA SER A 85 -1.41 13.01 -9.83
C SER A 85 -2.59 13.69 -9.10
N ALA A 86 -2.31 14.76 -8.36
CA ALA A 86 -3.32 15.51 -7.62
C ALA A 86 -4.36 16.14 -8.55
N THR A 87 -3.92 16.74 -9.67
CA THR A 87 -4.78 17.36 -10.68
C THR A 87 -5.68 16.32 -11.34
N MET A 88 -5.13 15.17 -11.74
CA MET A 88 -5.92 14.08 -12.32
C MET A 88 -6.96 13.54 -11.33
N ALA A 89 -6.60 13.40 -10.05
CA ALA A 89 -7.52 12.93 -9.03
C ALA A 89 -8.61 13.99 -8.71
N ALA A 90 -8.28 15.27 -8.69
CA ALA A 90 -9.23 16.38 -8.52
C ALA A 90 -10.24 16.44 -9.67
N ALA A 91 -9.81 16.19 -10.90
CA ALA A 91 -10.70 16.09 -12.06
C ALA A 91 -11.71 14.92 -11.99
N LEU A 92 -11.45 13.92 -11.13
CA LEU A 92 -12.41 12.84 -10.81
C LEU A 92 -13.44 13.25 -9.75
N GLY A 93 -13.22 14.37 -9.07
CA GLY A 93 -14.09 14.95 -8.03
C GLY A 93 -13.32 15.31 -6.77
N ALA A 94 -13.86 16.25 -6.00
CA ALA A 94 -13.21 16.81 -4.80
C ALA A 94 -12.80 15.71 -3.77
N ALA A 95 -13.65 14.70 -3.56
CA ALA A 95 -13.34 13.61 -2.64
C ALA A 95 -12.15 12.76 -3.13
N ALA A 96 -12.07 12.44 -4.43
CA ALA A 96 -10.94 11.69 -4.98
C ALA A 96 -9.66 12.51 -4.91
N GLY A 97 -9.72 13.80 -5.23
CA GLY A 97 -8.62 14.75 -5.08
C GLY A 97 -8.14 14.85 -3.63
N GLY A 98 -9.06 15.03 -2.68
CA GLY A 98 -8.73 15.14 -1.25
C GLY A 98 -8.03 13.90 -0.71
N TRP A 99 -8.53 12.69 -1.03
CA TRP A 99 -7.86 11.44 -0.63
C TRP A 99 -6.48 11.28 -1.27
N MET A 100 -6.32 11.67 -2.54
CA MET A 100 -5.03 11.62 -3.23
C MET A 100 -4.02 12.59 -2.61
N ILE A 101 -4.44 13.84 -2.35
CA ILE A 101 -3.58 14.86 -1.72
C ILE A 101 -3.15 14.41 -0.31
N LEU A 102 -4.08 13.84 0.46
CA LEU A 102 -3.74 13.30 1.78
C LEU A 102 -2.71 12.17 1.67
N GLY A 103 -2.88 11.23 0.74
CA GLY A 103 -1.92 10.15 0.51
C GLY A 103 -0.54 10.66 0.08
N LEU A 104 -0.49 11.62 -0.84
CA LEU A 104 0.75 12.28 -1.28
C LEU A 104 1.42 13.02 -0.11
N ALA A 105 0.67 13.80 0.66
CA ALA A 105 1.20 14.53 1.82
C ALA A 105 1.79 13.57 2.86
N CYS A 106 1.12 12.44 3.12
CA CYS A 106 1.64 11.40 4.00
C CYS A 106 2.94 10.77 3.46
N GLY A 107 2.99 10.42 2.17
CA GLY A 107 4.20 9.87 1.54
C GLY A 107 5.36 10.87 1.60
N TRP A 108 5.13 12.12 1.25
CA TRP A 108 6.14 13.17 1.30
C TRP A 108 6.61 13.47 2.73
N ALA A 109 5.70 13.56 3.70
CA ALA A 109 6.05 13.75 5.11
C ALA A 109 6.88 12.58 5.65
N TYR A 110 6.55 11.35 5.22
CA TYR A 110 7.34 10.17 5.52
C TYR A 110 8.76 10.30 5.02
N ASP A 111 8.95 10.57 3.71
CA ASP A 111 10.27 10.60 3.07
C ASP A 111 11.14 11.75 3.58
N VAL A 112 10.56 12.94 3.74
CA VAL A 112 11.32 14.14 4.16
C VAL A 112 11.79 14.05 5.61
N ARG A 113 10.94 13.56 6.53
CA ARG A 113 11.25 13.64 7.97
C ARG A 113 10.78 12.45 8.81
N LEU A 114 9.51 12.04 8.67
CA LEU A 114 8.85 11.16 9.63
C LEU A 114 9.39 9.72 9.61
N SER A 115 9.96 9.28 8.48
CA SER A 115 10.63 7.97 8.37
C SER A 115 11.77 7.77 9.38
N ARG A 116 12.34 8.86 9.91
CA ARG A 116 13.46 8.85 10.86
C ARG A 116 13.02 9.03 12.31
N THR A 117 11.73 9.05 12.58
CA THR A 117 11.13 9.31 13.90
C THR A 117 10.33 8.10 14.39
N PRO A 118 10.00 8.00 15.70
CA PRO A 118 9.12 6.97 16.22
C PRO A 118 7.73 6.95 15.57
N TRP A 119 7.28 8.08 15.01
CA TRP A 119 6.01 8.24 14.32
C TRP A 119 6.03 7.81 12.85
N SER A 120 7.12 7.15 12.40
CA SER A 120 7.28 6.70 11.01
C SER A 120 6.12 5.84 10.50
N PHE A 121 5.43 5.12 11.37
CA PHE A 121 4.26 4.31 11.01
C PHE A 121 3.04 5.15 10.61
N ALA A 122 2.83 6.31 11.24
CA ALA A 122 1.59 7.07 11.08
C ALA A 122 1.33 7.54 9.64
N PRO A 123 2.25 8.26 8.96
CA PRO A 123 2.03 8.68 7.58
C PRO A 123 1.98 7.48 6.62
N PHE A 124 2.72 6.40 6.89
CA PHE A 124 2.69 5.19 6.08
C PHE A 124 1.31 4.52 6.15
N VAL A 125 0.77 4.35 7.36
CA VAL A 125 -0.55 3.75 7.59
C VAL A 125 -1.66 4.59 6.95
N VAL A 126 -1.65 5.92 7.21
CA VAL A 126 -2.64 6.83 6.64
C VAL A 126 -2.57 6.81 5.11
N GLY A 127 -1.38 6.85 4.53
CA GLY A 127 -1.18 6.76 3.09
C GLY A 127 -1.80 5.48 2.50
N ILE A 128 -1.61 4.32 3.13
CA ILE A 128 -2.24 3.07 2.67
C ILE A 128 -3.77 3.09 2.84
N VAL A 129 -4.27 3.71 3.92
CA VAL A 129 -5.73 3.86 4.11
C VAL A 129 -6.36 4.67 2.99
N THR A 130 -5.70 5.68 2.43
CA THR A 130 -6.26 6.50 1.33
C THR A 130 -6.47 5.71 0.04
N VAL A 131 -5.69 4.64 -0.21
CA VAL A 131 -5.70 3.90 -1.47
C VAL A 131 -7.09 3.41 -1.92
N PRO A 132 -7.86 2.66 -1.10
CA PRO A 132 -9.21 2.24 -1.49
C PRO A 132 -10.17 3.42 -1.65
N TRP A 133 -10.00 4.49 -0.86
CA TRP A 133 -10.88 5.65 -0.91
C TRP A 133 -10.73 6.46 -2.19
N VAL A 134 -9.51 6.61 -2.72
CA VAL A 134 -9.29 7.21 -4.04
C VAL A 134 -10.07 6.46 -5.11
N GLY A 135 -9.99 5.14 -5.14
CA GLY A 135 -10.68 4.32 -6.14
C GLY A 135 -12.21 4.39 -6.03
N MET A 136 -12.75 4.37 -4.82
CA MET A 136 -14.19 4.47 -4.57
C MET A 136 -14.72 5.87 -4.89
N ALA A 137 -14.04 6.91 -4.43
CA ALA A 137 -14.41 8.29 -4.68
C ALA A 137 -14.33 8.64 -6.18
N ALA A 138 -13.33 8.11 -6.90
CA ALA A 138 -13.19 8.31 -8.33
C ALA A 138 -14.42 7.89 -9.12
N VAL A 139 -15.17 6.90 -8.66
CA VAL A 139 -16.38 6.42 -9.35
C VAL A 139 -17.69 6.85 -8.64
N GLY A 140 -17.61 7.73 -7.65
CA GLY A 140 -18.76 8.22 -6.90
C GLY A 140 -19.43 7.17 -6.03
N ALA A 141 -18.73 6.07 -5.71
CA ALA A 141 -19.27 4.97 -4.93
C ALA A 141 -18.74 4.98 -3.49
N ARG A 142 -19.48 4.34 -2.58
CA ARG A 142 -19.15 4.24 -1.15
C ARG A 142 -18.83 2.80 -0.75
N ALA A 143 -17.96 2.65 0.24
CA ALA A 143 -17.74 1.35 0.85
C ALA A 143 -19.00 0.90 1.62
N ARG A 144 -19.33 -0.39 1.53
CA ARG A 144 -20.46 -0.96 2.31
C ARG A 144 -20.18 -0.96 3.82
N ARG A 145 -18.91 -1.06 4.21
CA ARG A 145 -18.43 -1.08 5.60
C ARG A 145 -17.21 -0.18 5.73
N PRO A 146 -17.38 1.14 5.77
CA PRO A 146 -16.26 2.09 5.68
C PRO A 146 -15.25 1.93 6.82
N ALA A 147 -15.70 1.85 8.06
CA ALA A 147 -14.82 1.69 9.21
C ALA A 147 -13.98 0.42 9.13
N LEU A 148 -14.58 -0.71 8.73
CA LEU A 148 -13.86 -1.98 8.60
C LEU A 148 -12.89 -1.98 7.41
N THR A 149 -13.24 -1.32 6.31
CA THR A 149 -12.33 -1.14 5.16
C THR A 149 -11.11 -0.33 5.57
N SER A 150 -11.30 0.78 6.32
CA SER A 150 -10.19 1.59 6.84
C SER A 150 -9.36 0.82 7.86
N LEU A 151 -9.99 0.07 8.78
CA LEU A 151 -9.28 -0.76 9.75
C LEU A 151 -8.40 -1.82 9.07
N LEU A 152 -8.94 -2.52 8.09
CA LEU A 152 -8.16 -3.52 7.32
C LEU A 152 -6.99 -2.86 6.59
N ALA A 153 -7.23 -1.72 5.92
CA ALA A 153 -6.15 -0.98 5.25
C ALA A 153 -5.09 -0.52 6.24
N ALA A 154 -5.48 -0.09 7.46
CA ALA A 154 -4.55 0.31 8.51
C ALA A 154 -3.72 -0.87 9.04
N LEU A 155 -4.33 -2.03 9.29
CA LEU A 155 -3.62 -3.25 9.70
C LEU A 155 -2.60 -3.69 8.65
N LEU A 156 -3.01 -3.70 7.36
CA LEU A 156 -2.11 -4.02 6.26
C LEU A 156 -0.99 -2.99 6.15
N GLY A 157 -1.31 -1.69 6.22
CA GLY A 157 -0.33 -0.61 6.15
C GLY A 157 0.68 -0.68 7.28
N PHE A 158 0.24 -0.93 8.51
CA PHE A 158 1.14 -1.06 9.65
C PHE A 158 2.05 -2.31 9.53
N GLY A 159 1.48 -3.46 9.18
CA GLY A 159 2.26 -4.67 8.92
C GLY A 159 3.30 -4.47 7.82
N LEU A 160 2.93 -3.83 6.71
CA LEU A 160 3.84 -3.52 5.61
C LEU A 160 4.93 -2.51 6.01
N HIS A 161 4.61 -1.50 6.85
CA HIS A 161 5.60 -0.58 7.39
C HIS A 161 6.69 -1.30 8.19
N LEU A 162 6.27 -2.21 9.08
CA LEU A 162 7.20 -3.00 9.88
C LEU A 162 8.02 -3.99 9.04
N ALA A 163 7.39 -4.63 8.06
CA ALA A 163 8.07 -5.53 7.13
C ALA A 163 9.11 -4.80 6.28
N ASN A 164 8.82 -3.56 5.86
CA ASN A 164 9.73 -2.73 5.08
C ASN A 164 10.94 -2.26 5.89
N GLY A 165 10.72 -1.76 7.10
CA GLY A 165 11.79 -1.18 7.93
C GLY A 165 12.53 -2.19 8.81
N GLY A 166 11.94 -3.35 9.06
CA GLY A 166 12.53 -4.38 9.93
C GLY A 166 13.93 -4.85 9.54
N PRO A 167 14.18 -5.18 8.26
CA PRO A 167 15.50 -5.60 7.78
C PRO A 167 16.59 -4.56 8.01
N ASP A 168 16.25 -3.30 7.95
CA ASP A 168 17.18 -2.18 8.09
C ASP A 168 17.31 -1.66 9.53
N ALA A 169 16.57 -2.24 10.49
CA ALA A 169 16.44 -1.73 11.85
C ALA A 169 17.78 -1.58 12.59
N VAL A 170 18.72 -2.51 12.41
CA VAL A 170 20.04 -2.46 13.04
C VAL A 170 20.87 -1.33 12.42
N ARG A 171 20.91 -1.26 11.11
CA ARG A 171 21.64 -0.23 10.35
C ARG A 171 21.12 1.16 10.67
N ASP A 172 19.79 1.32 10.68
CA ASP A 172 19.15 2.59 10.98
C ASP A 172 19.45 3.07 12.41
N ARG A 173 19.46 2.14 13.37
CA ARG A 173 19.86 2.46 14.75
C ARG A 173 21.31 2.92 14.85
N GLN A 174 22.22 2.23 14.16
CA GLN A 174 23.64 2.61 14.10
C GLN A 174 23.84 3.97 13.43
N ALA A 175 23.00 4.33 12.47
CA ALA A 175 22.98 5.65 11.82
C ALA A 175 22.26 6.72 12.65
N GLY A 176 21.85 6.44 13.90
CA GLY A 176 21.15 7.37 14.78
C GLY A 176 19.69 7.65 14.41
N ARG A 177 19.11 6.87 13.47
CA ARG A 177 17.68 6.95 13.13
C ARG A 177 16.84 6.36 14.26
N ARG A 178 15.72 7.01 14.58
CA ARG A 178 14.80 6.60 15.63
C ARG A 178 13.44 6.19 15.05
N SER A 179 13.43 5.58 13.86
CA SER A 179 12.20 5.04 13.28
C SER A 179 11.59 3.96 14.18
N LEU A 180 10.27 3.73 14.09
CA LEU A 180 9.64 2.67 14.88
C LEU A 180 10.32 1.30 14.64
N PRO A 181 10.61 0.86 13.39
CA PRO A 181 11.36 -0.37 13.16
C PRO A 181 12.76 -0.38 13.83
N ALA A 182 13.49 0.75 13.77
CA ALA A 182 14.79 0.85 14.42
C ALA A 182 14.71 0.71 15.95
N LEU A 183 13.63 1.16 16.59
CA LEU A 183 13.39 1.02 18.02
C LEU A 183 12.98 -0.41 18.41
N LEU A 184 12.14 -1.04 17.61
CA LEU A 184 11.64 -2.40 17.86
C LEU A 184 12.70 -3.48 17.60
N GLY A 185 13.49 -3.30 16.53
CA GLY A 185 14.41 -4.32 16.02
C GLY A 185 13.72 -5.31 15.07
N ALA A 186 14.55 -6.02 14.28
CA ALA A 186 14.09 -6.88 13.19
C ALA A 186 13.11 -7.99 13.63
N GLU A 187 13.41 -8.69 14.71
CA GLU A 187 12.60 -9.82 15.17
C GLU A 187 11.21 -9.39 15.67
N ARG A 188 11.13 -8.27 16.40
CA ARG A 188 9.82 -7.74 16.83
C ARG A 188 9.01 -7.20 15.64
N CYS A 189 9.66 -6.54 14.69
CA CYS A 189 9.01 -6.11 13.45
C CYS A 189 8.42 -7.29 12.70
N LYS A 190 9.17 -8.37 12.53
CA LYS A 190 8.72 -9.61 11.90
C LYS A 190 7.54 -10.23 12.65
N GLY A 191 7.63 -10.39 13.98
CA GLY A 191 6.55 -10.95 14.79
C GLY A 191 5.27 -10.13 14.72
N LEU A 192 5.37 -8.81 14.81
CA LEU A 192 4.22 -7.90 14.69
C LEU A 192 3.64 -7.89 13.28
N THR A 193 4.46 -7.92 12.23
CA THR A 193 3.99 -8.06 10.84
C THR A 193 3.14 -9.32 10.70
N GLN A 194 3.64 -10.46 11.15
CA GLN A 194 2.92 -11.74 11.11
C GLN A 194 1.60 -11.66 11.88
N LEU A 195 1.59 -11.08 13.07
CA LEU A 195 0.39 -10.91 13.88
C LEU A 195 -0.66 -10.03 13.16
N LEU A 196 -0.27 -8.84 12.69
CA LEU A 196 -1.17 -7.88 12.04
C LEU A 196 -1.79 -8.47 10.78
N LEU A 197 -1.00 -9.13 9.93
CA LEU A 197 -1.50 -9.75 8.70
C LEU A 197 -2.36 -10.98 9.01
N THR A 198 -2.08 -11.73 10.05
CA THR A 198 -2.92 -12.85 10.51
C THR A 198 -4.27 -12.36 11.03
N VAL A 199 -4.29 -11.29 11.82
CA VAL A 199 -5.53 -10.63 12.28
C VAL A 199 -6.33 -10.13 11.08
N ALA A 200 -5.68 -9.47 10.11
CA ALA A 200 -6.34 -9.03 8.89
C ALA A 200 -6.93 -10.22 8.10
N ALA A 201 -6.22 -11.35 8.01
CA ALA A 201 -6.71 -12.57 7.37
C ALA A 201 -7.96 -13.12 8.07
N ALA A 202 -7.96 -13.18 9.39
CA ALA A 202 -9.11 -13.60 10.20
C ALA A 202 -10.32 -12.67 9.95
N LEU A 203 -10.13 -11.35 10.00
CA LEU A 203 -11.20 -10.39 9.73
C LEU A 203 -11.76 -10.53 8.31
N VAL A 204 -10.90 -10.70 7.29
CA VAL A 204 -11.34 -10.93 5.91
C VAL A 204 -12.15 -12.23 5.81
N GLY A 205 -11.67 -13.32 6.39
CA GLY A 205 -12.35 -14.63 6.32
C GLY A 205 -13.68 -14.68 7.07
N LEU A 206 -13.78 -13.98 8.19
CA LEU A 206 -14.96 -14.00 9.07
C LEU A 206 -16.01 -12.95 8.66
N LEU A 207 -15.55 -11.74 8.33
CA LEU A 207 -16.42 -10.57 8.17
C LEU A 207 -16.73 -10.23 6.70
N ALA A 208 -16.20 -10.96 5.72
CA ALA A 208 -16.59 -10.78 4.33
C ALA A 208 -18.10 -11.01 4.14
N PRO A 209 -18.74 -10.25 3.22
CA PRO A 209 -20.16 -10.44 2.92
C PRO A 209 -20.49 -11.90 2.56
N PRO A 210 -21.65 -12.45 2.93
CA PRO A 210 -21.98 -13.87 2.69
C PRO A 210 -21.73 -14.32 1.25
N ALA A 211 -22.13 -13.53 0.27
CA ALA A 211 -21.96 -13.84 -1.15
C ALA A 211 -20.49 -13.94 -1.63
N THR A 212 -19.54 -13.32 -0.93
CA THR A 212 -18.10 -13.37 -1.28
C THR A 212 -17.28 -14.14 -0.26
N ARG A 213 -17.87 -14.55 0.85
CA ARG A 213 -17.17 -15.18 1.98
C ARG A 213 -16.38 -16.43 1.60
N PRO A 214 -16.87 -17.36 0.73
CA PRO A 214 -16.06 -18.51 0.34
C PRO A 214 -14.77 -18.11 -0.39
N ALA A 215 -14.86 -17.12 -1.28
CA ALA A 215 -13.69 -16.61 -2.00
C ALA A 215 -12.74 -15.84 -1.08
N ALA A 216 -13.28 -15.05 -0.13
CA ALA A 216 -12.51 -14.31 0.88
C ALA A 216 -11.77 -15.29 1.81
N ARG A 217 -12.42 -16.38 2.25
CA ARG A 217 -11.81 -17.43 3.08
C ARG A 217 -10.66 -18.13 2.35
N ARG A 218 -10.83 -18.48 1.06
CA ARG A 218 -9.75 -19.07 0.26
C ARG A 218 -8.55 -18.11 0.17
N ARG A 219 -8.78 -16.82 -0.04
CA ARG A 219 -7.71 -15.82 -0.11
C ARG A 219 -7.05 -15.60 1.26
N ALA A 220 -7.83 -15.57 2.34
CA ALA A 220 -7.31 -15.51 3.69
C ALA A 220 -6.41 -16.73 4.00
N ALA A 221 -6.86 -17.94 3.65
CA ALA A 221 -6.06 -19.14 3.78
C ALA A 221 -4.77 -19.11 2.95
N ALA A 222 -4.84 -18.66 1.69
CA ALA A 222 -3.65 -18.48 0.85
C ALA A 222 -2.66 -17.48 1.44
N ALA A 223 -3.14 -16.36 1.99
CA ALA A 223 -2.29 -15.39 2.67
C ALA A 223 -1.63 -15.99 3.92
N LEU A 224 -2.36 -16.78 4.72
CA LEU A 224 -1.80 -17.47 5.89
C LEU A 224 -0.73 -18.49 5.51
N VAL A 225 -0.90 -19.23 4.40
CA VAL A 225 0.13 -20.13 3.88
C VAL A 225 1.40 -19.37 3.48
N ILE A 226 1.24 -18.22 2.79
CA ILE A 226 2.39 -17.36 2.45
C ILE A 226 3.11 -16.84 3.70
N LEU A 227 2.36 -16.42 4.72
CA LEU A 227 2.92 -15.95 5.98
C LEU A 227 3.64 -17.07 6.76
N ALA A 228 3.08 -18.27 6.76
CA ALA A 228 3.73 -19.45 7.36
C ALA A 228 5.02 -19.80 6.62
N TRP A 229 5.02 -19.73 5.29
CA TRP A 229 6.21 -19.91 4.45
C TRP A 229 7.26 -18.86 4.73
N ASP A 230 6.88 -17.57 4.78
CA ASP A 230 7.77 -16.46 5.15
C ASP A 230 8.44 -16.70 6.51
N ARG A 231 7.65 -17.11 7.50
CA ARG A 231 8.16 -17.46 8.84
C ARG A 231 9.16 -18.63 8.82
N HIS A 232 8.90 -19.64 7.96
CA HIS A 232 9.77 -20.80 7.81
C HIS A 232 11.10 -20.46 7.14
N GLN A 233 11.06 -19.68 6.07
CA GLN A 233 12.25 -19.28 5.31
C GLN A 233 13.19 -18.36 6.12
N ASN A 234 12.63 -17.48 6.92
CA ASN A 234 13.37 -16.48 7.68
C ASN A 234 13.77 -16.97 9.10
N ARG A 235 14.01 -18.28 9.30
CA ARG A 235 14.61 -18.80 10.54
C ARG A 235 16.08 -18.38 10.63
N PRO A 236 16.64 -18.16 11.88
CA PRO A 236 17.96 -17.55 12.11
C PRO A 236 19.17 -18.25 11.45
N HIS A 237 18.99 -19.44 10.89
CA HIS A 237 20.08 -20.27 10.33
C HIS A 237 20.06 -20.38 8.79
N ARG A 238 19.25 -19.61 8.07
CA ARG A 238 19.24 -19.62 6.60
C ARG A 238 19.72 -18.28 6.05
N SER A 239 20.70 -18.37 5.15
CA SER A 239 21.39 -17.23 4.50
C SER A 239 20.43 -16.18 3.93
N ALA A 240 20.74 -14.92 4.21
CA ALA A 240 20.05 -13.72 3.75
C ALA A 240 20.16 -13.57 2.22
N GLY A 241 19.29 -14.22 1.45
CA GLY A 241 19.29 -14.15 -0.02
C GLY A 241 17.93 -13.78 -0.64
N GLN A 242 16.86 -13.65 0.14
CA GLN A 242 15.54 -13.33 -0.40
C GLN A 242 15.01 -12.04 0.20
N HIS A 243 14.37 -11.21 -0.64
CA HIS A 243 13.79 -9.94 -0.26
C HIS A 243 12.70 -10.14 0.82
N PRO A 244 12.96 -9.81 2.10
CA PRO A 244 12.06 -10.15 3.22
C PRO A 244 10.72 -9.40 3.17
N PHE A 245 10.58 -8.44 2.26
CA PHE A 245 9.39 -7.63 2.06
C PHE A 245 8.40 -8.23 1.05
N VAL A 246 8.83 -9.12 0.16
CA VAL A 246 8.00 -9.61 -0.96
C VAL A 246 6.80 -10.44 -0.47
N LEU A 247 7.04 -11.39 0.42
CA LEU A 247 5.97 -12.28 0.90
C LEU A 247 4.91 -11.56 1.73
N PRO A 248 5.25 -10.66 2.67
CA PRO A 248 4.28 -9.79 3.33
C PRO A 248 3.45 -8.94 2.37
N VAL A 249 4.06 -8.37 1.31
CA VAL A 249 3.33 -7.59 0.29
C VAL A 249 2.35 -8.46 -0.48
N LEU A 250 2.75 -9.67 -0.88
CA LEU A 250 1.87 -10.62 -1.56
C LEU A 250 0.68 -11.01 -0.67
N ALA A 251 0.94 -11.36 0.59
CA ALA A 251 -0.12 -11.70 1.54
C ALA A 251 -1.09 -10.52 1.73
N ALA A 252 -0.59 -9.31 1.95
CA ALA A 252 -1.41 -8.11 2.09
C ALA A 252 -2.25 -7.83 0.83
N GLY A 253 -1.67 -7.97 -0.37
CA GLY A 253 -2.37 -7.82 -1.64
C GLY A 253 -3.51 -8.82 -1.82
N ILE A 254 -3.29 -10.09 -1.47
CA ILE A 254 -4.30 -11.15 -1.52
C ILE A 254 -5.44 -10.86 -0.52
N LEU A 255 -5.12 -10.39 0.69
CA LEU A 255 -6.11 -10.01 1.70
C LEU A 255 -6.96 -8.81 1.25
N ALA A 256 -6.33 -7.76 0.75
CA ALA A 256 -7.02 -6.61 0.18
C ALA A 256 -7.94 -7.02 -0.97
N ALA A 257 -7.47 -7.89 -1.88
CA ALA A 257 -8.28 -8.46 -2.96
C ALA A 257 -9.43 -9.32 -2.43
N GLY A 258 -9.23 -10.03 -1.32
CA GLY A 258 -10.27 -10.81 -0.63
C GLY A 258 -11.39 -9.94 -0.09
N TRP A 259 -11.03 -8.83 0.54
CA TRP A 259 -11.98 -7.86 1.09
C TRP A 259 -12.72 -7.07 0.02
N LEU A 260 -12.00 -6.62 -1.00
CA LEU A 260 -12.54 -5.81 -2.09
C LEU A 260 -13.26 -6.64 -3.17
N ALA A 261 -13.34 -7.97 -3.04
CA ALA A 261 -14.08 -8.81 -3.98
C ALA A 261 -15.58 -8.52 -3.90
N SER A 262 -16.20 -8.30 -5.05
CA SER A 262 -17.67 -8.20 -5.18
C SER A 262 -18.23 -9.50 -5.75
N PRO A 263 -19.46 -9.89 -5.36
CA PRO A 263 -20.11 -11.03 -5.98
C PRO A 263 -20.25 -10.81 -7.50
N ARG A 264 -19.98 -11.84 -8.29
CA ARG A 264 -20.41 -11.85 -9.69
C ARG A 264 -21.94 -11.85 -9.69
N ARG A 265 -22.59 -10.99 -10.48
CA ARG A 265 -24.02 -11.18 -10.77
C ARG A 265 -24.16 -12.56 -11.41
N ALA A 266 -25.06 -13.39 -10.90
CA ALA A 266 -25.66 -14.40 -11.73
C ALA A 266 -26.32 -13.68 -12.91
N VAL A 267 -25.93 -13.98 -14.11
CA VAL A 267 -26.69 -13.59 -15.30
C VAL A 267 -28.01 -14.31 -15.11
N PRO A 268 -29.19 -13.62 -15.15
CA PRO A 268 -30.46 -14.35 -15.20
C PRO A 268 -30.37 -15.24 -16.44
N ASP A 269 -30.61 -16.51 -16.25
CA ASP A 269 -30.84 -17.41 -17.39
C ASP A 269 -32.04 -16.81 -18.13
N GLU A 270 -31.81 -16.36 -19.36
CA GLU A 270 -32.86 -15.93 -20.28
C GLU A 270 -33.70 -17.18 -20.58
N GLU A 271 -34.86 -17.28 -19.95
CA GLU A 271 -35.93 -18.21 -20.37
C GLU A 271 -36.63 -17.73 -21.64
#